data_076c15eee9a5ea4280930b1dd99cd523
#
_entry.id   076c15eee9a5ea4280930b1dd99cd523
#
_cell.length_a   1.000
_cell.length_b   1.000
_cell.length_c   1.000
_cell.angle_alpha   90.00
_cell.angle_beta   90.00
_cell.angle_gamma   90.00
#
_symmetry.space_group_name_H-M   'P 1'
#
loop_
_entity.id
_entity.type
_entity.pdbx_description
1 polymer ?
#
loop_
_entity_poly.entity_id
_entity_poly.type
_entity_poly.pdbx_seq_one_letter_code
_entity_poly.pdbx_strand_id
1 'polypeptide(L)' 'MAKEEQIITEGTVTQVLPGTMFRVDLTGQRNVLAHISGKMRKHFIRIVPGDKVSVELSPYDLTKARIIFREQ' A
#
# COMPACT_ATOMS: atom_id res chain seq x y z
N MET A 1 6.02 -25.83 -8.95
CA MET A 1 5.63 -24.69 -9.28
C MET A 1 5.77 -23.64 -8.28
N ALA A 2 6.50 -22.73 -8.50
CA ALA A 2 6.74 -21.73 -7.53
C ALA A 2 5.59 -20.76 -7.53
N LYS A 3 5.02 -20.61 -6.38
CA LYS A 3 4.01 -19.68 -6.22
C LYS A 3 4.65 -18.47 -5.67
N GLU A 4 4.46 -17.35 -6.26
CA GLU A 4 5.03 -16.15 -5.74
C GLU A 4 4.40 -15.85 -4.41
N GLU A 5 5.22 -15.70 -3.41
CA GLU A 5 4.71 -15.35 -2.12
C GLU A 5 4.50 -13.88 -2.05
N GLN A 6 3.29 -13.48 -1.75
CA GLN A 6 2.97 -12.08 -1.57
C GLN A 6 3.27 -11.69 -0.16
N ILE A 7 3.97 -10.58 -0.01
CA ILE A 7 4.30 -10.08 1.31
C ILE A 7 3.29 -9.00 1.64
N ILE A 8 2.45 -9.28 2.63
CA ILE A 8 1.43 -8.34 3.06
C ILE A 8 1.83 -7.80 4.41
N THR A 9 1.86 -6.49 4.54
CA THR A 9 2.24 -5.85 5.78
C THR A 9 1.39 -4.61 6.00
N GLU A 10 1.44 -4.10 7.20
CA GLU A 10 0.67 -2.92 7.55
C GLU A 10 1.55 -1.69 7.53
N GLY A 11 0.95 -0.58 7.21
CA GLY A 11 1.66 0.68 7.23
C GLY A 11 0.70 1.84 7.45
N THR A 12 1.28 3.02 7.57
CA THR A 12 0.53 4.24 7.76
C THR A 12 0.79 5.17 6.59
N VAL A 13 -0.27 5.69 6.01
CA VAL A 13 -0.13 6.62 4.89
C VAL A 13 0.42 7.93 5.44
N THR A 14 1.54 8.37 4.87
CA THR A 14 2.18 9.61 5.32
C THR A 14 1.96 10.75 4.34
N GLN A 15 1.68 10.43 3.08
CA GLN A 15 1.53 11.47 2.09
C GLN A 15 0.68 10.96 0.94
N VAL A 16 -0.19 11.83 0.44
CA VAL A 16 -1.01 11.54 -0.73
C VAL A 16 -0.39 12.25 -1.91
N LEU A 17 -0.10 11.50 -2.97
CA LEU A 17 0.54 12.03 -4.15
C LEU A 17 -0.44 12.04 -5.32
N PRO A 18 -0.17 12.83 -6.35
CA PRO A 18 -1.03 12.83 -7.54
C PRO A 18 -1.03 11.47 -8.22
N GLY A 19 -2.11 11.18 -8.92
CA GLY A 19 -2.18 9.94 -9.70
C GLY A 19 -2.46 8.70 -8.89
N THR A 20 -3.19 8.83 -7.80
CA THR A 20 -3.58 7.71 -6.93
C THR A 20 -2.37 7.00 -6.33
N MET A 21 -1.33 7.75 -6.06
CA MET A 21 -0.13 7.21 -5.41
C MET A 21 -0.07 7.72 -3.98
N PHE A 22 0.57 6.93 -3.13
CA PHE A 22 0.66 7.24 -1.71
C PHE A 22 2.02 6.85 -1.19
N ARG A 23 2.49 7.60 -0.22
CA ARG A 23 3.66 7.17 0.52
C ARG A 23 3.19 6.53 1.79
N VAL A 24 3.68 5.33 2.05
CA VAL A 24 3.26 4.53 3.18
C VAL A 24 4.48 4.17 3.99
N ASP A 25 4.39 4.45 5.28
CA ASP A 25 5.46 4.15 6.21
C ASP A 25 5.18 2.80 6.83
N LEU A 26 6.04 1.85 6.54
CA LEU A 26 5.86 0.49 7.05
C LEU A 26 6.48 0.36 8.42
N THR A 27 6.08 -0.66 9.12
CA THR A 27 6.71 -0.99 10.39
C THR A 27 8.20 -1.21 10.15
N GLY A 28 9.05 -0.67 10.99
CA GLY A 28 10.49 -0.82 10.80
C GLY A 28 11.11 0.32 10.02
N GLN A 29 10.41 1.43 9.93
CA GLN A 29 10.95 2.65 9.34
C GLN A 29 11.22 2.57 7.86
N ARG A 30 10.44 1.76 7.16
CA ARG A 30 10.59 1.63 5.75
C ARG A 30 9.48 2.40 5.06
N ASN A 31 9.83 3.23 4.12
CA ASN A 31 8.85 4.00 3.36
C ASN A 31 8.77 3.45 1.95
N VAL A 32 7.56 3.20 1.49
CA VAL A 32 7.36 2.67 0.15
C VAL A 32 6.38 3.54 -0.61
N LEU A 33 6.44 3.44 -1.92
CA LEU A 33 5.51 4.12 -2.80
C LEU A 33 4.40 3.13 -3.13
N ALA A 34 3.18 3.47 -2.80
CA ALA A 34 2.06 2.56 -2.96
C ALA A 34 1.02 3.15 -3.89
N HIS A 35 0.28 2.28 -4.55
CA HIS A 35 -0.87 2.70 -5.34
C HIS A 35 -2.08 1.91 -4.88
N ILE A 36 -3.26 2.36 -5.25
CA ILE A 36 -4.50 1.71 -4.84
C ILE A 36 -4.74 0.51 -5.75
N SER A 37 -5.16 -0.61 -5.15
CA SER A 37 -5.52 -1.77 -5.95
C SER A 37 -6.78 -1.44 -6.76
N GLY A 38 -6.99 -2.19 -7.84
CA GLY A 38 -8.16 -1.98 -8.66
C GLY A 38 -9.45 -2.17 -7.90
N LYS A 39 -9.44 -3.10 -6.96
CA LYS A 39 -10.61 -3.37 -6.17
C LYS A 39 -10.98 -2.18 -5.29
N MET A 40 -10.01 -1.56 -4.65
CA MET A 40 -10.27 -0.42 -3.80
C MET A 40 -10.70 0.79 -4.61
N ARG A 41 -10.13 0.95 -5.78
CA ARG A 41 -10.48 2.03 -6.66
C ARG A 41 -11.94 1.93 -7.09
N LYS A 42 -12.37 0.71 -7.34
CA LYS A 42 -13.72 0.44 -7.75
C LYS A 42 -14.73 0.83 -6.68
N HIS A 43 -14.35 0.72 -5.43
CA HIS A 43 -15.23 1.04 -4.32
C HIS A 43 -15.07 2.48 -3.82
N PHE A 44 -14.27 3.27 -4.52
CA PHE A 44 -14.09 4.69 -4.18
C PHE A 44 -13.64 4.90 -2.75
N ILE A 45 -12.79 4.03 -2.26
CA ILE A 45 -12.29 4.16 -0.90
C ILE A 45 -11.34 5.34 -0.84
N ARG A 46 -11.61 6.25 0.08
CA ARG A 46 -10.79 7.44 0.23
C ARG A 46 -9.69 7.19 1.26
N ILE A 47 -8.47 7.48 0.88
CA ILE A 47 -7.33 7.30 1.76
C ILE A 47 -6.71 8.66 2.01
N VAL A 48 -6.47 8.97 3.28
CA VAL A 48 -5.89 10.25 3.69
C VAL A 48 -4.67 10.00 4.54
N PRO A 49 -3.78 10.99 4.68
CA PRO A 49 -2.62 10.81 5.56
C PRO A 49 -3.05 10.46 6.98
N GLY A 50 -2.33 9.53 7.57
CA GLY A 50 -2.66 9.03 8.90
C GLY A 50 -3.46 7.74 8.90
N ASP A 51 -4.02 7.36 7.76
CA ASP A 51 -4.79 6.13 7.69
C ASP A 51 -3.86 4.93 7.76
N LYS A 52 -4.35 3.90 8.42
CA LYS A 52 -3.63 2.63 8.44
C LYS A 52 -4.15 1.77 7.31
N VAL A 53 -3.22 1.17 6.60
CA VAL A 53 -3.56 0.37 5.44
C VAL A 53 -2.74 -0.91 5.45
N SER A 54 -3.27 -1.91 4.78
CA SER A 54 -2.50 -3.12 4.49
C SER A 54 -2.03 -3.01 3.06
N VAL A 55 -0.75 -3.29 2.85
CA VAL A 55 -0.16 -3.19 1.53
C VAL A 55 0.48 -4.52 1.15
N GLU A 56 0.48 -4.77 -0.13
CA GLU A 56 1.11 -5.94 -0.70
C GLU A 56 2.39 -5.49 -1.37
N LEU A 57 3.51 -6.00 -0.90
CA LEU A 57 4.81 -5.63 -1.47
C LEU A 57 5.13 -6.48 -2.66
N SER A 58 5.78 -5.88 -3.63
CA SER A 58 6.24 -6.62 -4.78
C SER A 58 7.47 -7.43 -4.38
N PRO A 59 7.52 -8.72 -4.68
CA PRO A 59 8.74 -9.49 -4.39
C PRO A 59 9.92 -9.07 -5.28
N TYR A 60 9.62 -8.36 -6.36
CA TYR A 60 10.67 -7.91 -7.26
C TYR A 60 11.18 -6.51 -6.93
N ASP A 61 10.40 -5.73 -6.21
CA ASP A 61 10.80 -4.38 -5.90
C ASP A 61 10.17 -3.97 -4.58
N LEU A 62 10.92 -4.06 -3.52
CA LEU A 62 10.38 -3.81 -2.18
C LEU A 62 10.18 -2.33 -1.88
N THR A 63 10.50 -1.47 -2.84
CA THR A 63 10.20 -0.05 -2.68
C THR A 63 8.82 0.32 -3.18
N LYS A 64 8.12 -0.63 -3.80
CA LYS A 64 6.80 -0.40 -4.34
C LYS A 64 5.80 -1.36 -3.75
N ALA A 65 4.59 -0.89 -3.57
CA ALA A 65 3.56 -1.70 -2.95
C ALA A 65 2.21 -1.33 -3.53
N ARG A 66 1.21 -2.12 -3.17
CA ARG A 66 -0.16 -1.88 -3.57
C ARG A 66 -1.04 -1.92 -2.32
N ILE A 67 -1.83 -0.90 -2.14
CA ILE A 67 -2.74 -0.85 -1.01
C ILE A 67 -3.93 -1.76 -1.33
N ILE A 68 -4.13 -2.76 -0.49
CA ILE A 68 -5.18 -3.74 -0.73
C ILE A 68 -6.31 -3.64 0.29
N PHE A 69 -6.06 -2.92 1.38
CA PHE A 69 -7.09 -2.82 2.41
C PHE A 69 -6.81 -1.60 3.27
N ARG A 70 -7.88 -0.89 3.61
CA ARG A 70 -7.78 0.26 4.49
C ARG A 70 -8.35 -0.13 5.84
N GLU A 71 -7.53 0.04 6.88
CA GLU A 71 -7.98 -0.25 8.22
C GLU A 71 -8.60 0.99 8.83
N GLN A 72 -9.56 0.77 9.65
CA GLN A 72 -10.23 1.87 10.32
C GLN A 72 -9.46 2.35 11.51
#